data_ccd62d9f7e0bb543b0003b2300897a54
#
_entry.id   ccd62d9f7e0bb543b0003b2300897a54
#
_cell.length_a   1.000
_cell.length_b   1.000
_cell.length_c   1.000
_cell.angle_alpha   90.00
_cell.angle_beta   90.00
_cell.angle_gamma   90.00
#
_symmetry.space_group_name_H-M   'P 1'
#
loop_
_entity.id
_entity.type
_entity.pdbx_description
1 polymer ?
#
loop_
_entity_poly.entity_id
_entity_poly.type
_entity_poly.pdbx_seq_one_letter_code
_entity_poly.pdbx_strand_id
1 'polypeptide(L)'
;MHKLGIISFLFSCLFLFSCGTNKEKIVCYGDAKSNLAQLLTDEGYQLQFCSSVAEAIQKAPEQSPVLLLAPSYPEKGTVVTSEDLNLIQSKALRVFMDYPQQIGKNMCVKTDTMVLERVVVCDSLTPQLPAMSLMCFHRCILKEFDQAPDSTYLVAAKVAGFDNAVYGLANTPVHPLLYQQNNQLMVAATSVSNFATSRYLPEQRVQSMFEYIMNWLLQKQDVTFSSWPTYVSPSYSATEQLPKDAGKQSIAKGVEWYYNAHLLVHPSWKKDWADKYMGDGLAPVGPELPADMPDGDGSLGVLEGHMSSIYYDGKQQYRYWMRDDVQGESSYAFAAAGDLLGKQDYLKVSSNLLDYSFREYRDSVRNNPKSPSYGLLGWAYTHKGTYYGDDNARSILGSLAASSIMNSTSWDKQIVECIVGNFRTTGKNGFRGGNILDPDLQKNGWRHYFNSDLVNLHPHFESWNWACYLWLYEQTKYQPLLDRVKKGVSLMMAGYPNDWNWTNGIQQERARMILPLAWLYRVEPTDQHKQWLQFMTEELLKNQVACGGIREELGDESKSMFGCTPSNDAYGRTEASLIFKNGDPVA
;
A
#
# COMPACT_ATOMS: atom_id res chain seq x y z
N MET A 1 -45.45 45.82 49.03
CA MET A 1 -46.10 44.53 49.16
C MET A 1 -46.10 43.82 47.83
N HIS A 2 -45.20 42.86 47.60
CA HIS A 2 -45.44 41.74 46.67
C HIS A 2 -44.35 40.69 46.91
N LYS A 3 -44.82 39.52 47.16
CA LYS A 3 -44.05 38.34 47.63
C LYS A 3 -43.19 37.76 46.50
N LEU A 4 -41.90 37.52 46.80
CA LEU A 4 -41.03 36.63 46.05
C LEU A 4 -41.47 35.17 46.25
N GLY A 5 -41.73 34.45 45.16
CA GLY A 5 -41.86 32.99 45.13
C GLY A 5 -40.55 32.36 44.65
N ILE A 6 -39.91 31.63 45.55
CA ILE A 6 -38.75 30.82 45.25
C ILE A 6 -39.23 29.48 44.65
N ILE A 7 -38.93 29.21 43.36
CA ILE A 7 -39.12 27.90 42.74
C ILE A 7 -37.81 27.15 42.85
N SER A 8 -37.82 26.13 43.75
CA SER A 8 -36.75 25.18 43.92
C SER A 8 -36.80 24.14 42.80
N PHE A 9 -35.81 24.16 41.90
CA PHE A 9 -35.61 23.14 40.86
C PHE A 9 -34.82 21.97 41.48
N LEU A 10 -35.50 20.89 41.84
CA LEU A 10 -34.88 19.63 42.17
C LEU A 10 -34.33 18.99 40.87
N PHE A 11 -33.03 19.04 40.72
CA PHE A 11 -32.32 18.26 39.68
C PHE A 11 -32.23 16.80 40.17
N SER A 12 -33.16 15.97 39.70
CA SER A 12 -33.10 14.53 39.91
C SER A 12 -32.03 13.95 38.95
N CYS A 13 -30.84 13.72 39.48
CA CYS A 13 -29.81 12.92 38.78
C CYS A 13 -30.30 11.48 38.72
N LEU A 14 -30.92 11.09 37.60
CA LEU A 14 -31.06 9.68 37.25
C LEU A 14 -29.67 9.17 36.87
N PHE A 15 -29.00 8.55 37.84
CA PHE A 15 -27.93 7.61 37.56
C PHE A 15 -28.54 6.40 36.83
N LEU A 16 -28.46 6.39 35.51
CA LEU A 16 -28.64 5.16 34.77
C LEU A 16 -27.48 4.23 35.15
N PHE A 17 -27.66 3.43 36.18
CA PHE A 17 -26.86 2.22 36.33
C PHE A 17 -27.19 1.35 35.13
N SER A 18 -26.29 1.39 34.12
CA SER A 18 -26.21 0.33 33.15
C SER A 18 -25.90 -0.95 33.92
N CYS A 19 -26.91 -1.74 34.15
CA CYS A 19 -26.77 -3.09 34.67
C CYS A 19 -26.15 -3.92 33.54
N GLY A 20 -24.82 -3.82 33.37
CA GLY A 20 -24.08 -4.74 32.53
C GLY A 20 -24.27 -6.14 33.10
N THR A 21 -25.08 -6.96 32.45
CA THR A 21 -25.13 -8.39 32.74
C THR A 21 -23.73 -8.92 32.53
N ASN A 22 -23.05 -9.33 33.62
CA ASN A 22 -21.77 -10.02 33.54
C ASN A 22 -21.92 -11.17 32.56
N LYS A 23 -21.21 -11.10 31.40
CA LYS A 23 -21.13 -12.20 30.46
C LYS A 23 -20.36 -13.37 31.10
N GLU A 24 -20.28 -14.48 30.40
CA GLU A 24 -19.68 -15.71 30.92
C GLU A 24 -18.21 -15.52 31.31
N LYS A 25 -17.79 -16.39 32.24
CA LYS A 25 -16.41 -16.51 32.66
C LYS A 25 -15.66 -17.44 31.69
N ILE A 26 -14.53 -16.99 31.18
CA ILE A 26 -13.66 -17.74 30.29
C ILE A 26 -12.30 -17.94 30.97
N VAL A 27 -11.84 -19.18 31.04
CA VAL A 27 -10.48 -19.48 31.54
C VAL A 27 -9.48 -19.32 30.41
N CYS A 28 -8.38 -18.60 30.67
CA CYS A 28 -7.44 -18.20 29.64
C CYS A 28 -5.99 -18.57 30.00
N TYR A 29 -5.19 -18.79 28.98
CA TYR A 29 -3.73 -18.81 29.05
C TYR A 29 -3.15 -17.96 27.92
N GLY A 30 -2.01 -17.32 28.15
CA GLY A 30 -1.24 -16.58 27.15
C GLY A 30 -1.20 -15.08 27.37
N ASP A 31 -1.17 -14.29 26.29
CA ASP A 31 -1.04 -12.84 26.38
C ASP A 31 -2.33 -12.16 26.84
N ALA A 32 -2.35 -11.75 28.11
CA ALA A 32 -3.48 -11.02 28.70
C ALA A 32 -3.64 -9.57 28.18
N LYS A 33 -2.67 -9.06 27.42
CA LYS A 33 -2.70 -7.73 26.81
C LYS A 33 -3.06 -7.76 25.32
N SER A 34 -3.34 -8.95 24.78
CA SER A 34 -3.74 -9.10 23.39
C SER A 34 -5.02 -8.30 23.08
N ASN A 35 -5.20 -7.89 21.83
CA ASN A 35 -6.40 -7.19 21.39
C ASN A 35 -7.68 -8.01 21.65
N LEU A 36 -7.61 -9.34 21.49
CA LEU A 36 -8.74 -10.22 21.79
C LEU A 36 -9.09 -10.20 23.28
N ALA A 37 -8.09 -10.29 24.16
CA ALA A 37 -8.34 -10.24 25.61
C ALA A 37 -8.96 -8.90 26.03
N GLN A 38 -8.46 -7.80 25.51
CA GLN A 38 -9.01 -6.47 25.76
C GLN A 38 -10.45 -6.35 25.24
N LEU A 39 -10.69 -6.72 23.98
CA LEU A 39 -12.02 -6.70 23.36
C LEU A 39 -13.05 -7.50 24.19
N LEU A 40 -12.71 -8.72 24.57
CA LEU A 40 -13.62 -9.55 25.39
C LEU A 40 -13.89 -8.94 26.76
N THR A 41 -12.88 -8.31 27.37
CA THR A 41 -13.05 -7.61 28.66
C THR A 41 -13.99 -6.40 28.50
N ASP A 42 -13.79 -5.59 27.46
CA ASP A 42 -14.63 -4.41 27.15
C ASP A 42 -16.07 -4.82 26.83
N GLU A 43 -16.27 -5.99 26.22
CA GLU A 43 -17.58 -6.60 25.96
C GLU A 43 -18.22 -7.24 27.21
N GLY A 44 -17.55 -7.21 28.36
CA GLY A 44 -18.08 -7.65 29.66
C GLY A 44 -17.86 -9.13 29.99
N TYR A 45 -17.02 -9.86 29.25
CA TYR A 45 -16.60 -11.21 29.62
C TYR A 45 -15.63 -11.19 30.81
N GLN A 46 -15.71 -12.18 31.69
CA GLN A 46 -14.79 -12.33 32.81
C GLN A 46 -13.64 -13.26 32.42
N LEU A 47 -12.46 -12.72 32.16
CA LEU A 47 -11.28 -13.51 31.77
C LEU A 47 -10.47 -13.90 33.01
N GLN A 48 -10.22 -15.19 33.18
CA GLN A 48 -9.34 -15.71 34.23
C GLN A 48 -8.06 -16.27 33.62
N PHE A 49 -6.99 -15.49 33.64
CA PHE A 49 -5.68 -15.95 33.14
C PHE A 49 -4.98 -16.88 34.13
N CYS A 50 -4.41 -17.96 33.60
CA CYS A 50 -3.61 -18.96 34.30
C CYS A 50 -2.15 -18.90 33.86
N SER A 51 -1.24 -19.44 34.67
CA SER A 51 0.19 -19.40 34.45
C SER A 51 0.67 -20.45 33.42
N SER A 52 -0.15 -21.46 33.12
CA SER A 52 0.15 -22.51 32.15
C SER A 52 -1.11 -23.04 31.47
N VAL A 53 -0.93 -23.70 30.31
CA VAL A 53 -2.01 -24.42 29.61
C VAL A 53 -2.65 -25.47 30.52
N ALA A 54 -1.83 -26.32 31.18
CA ALA A 54 -2.31 -27.35 32.07
C ALA A 54 -3.15 -26.77 33.21
N GLU A 55 -2.72 -25.67 33.83
CA GLU A 55 -3.48 -24.99 34.87
C GLU A 55 -4.85 -24.45 34.35
N ALA A 56 -4.85 -23.86 33.14
CA ALA A 56 -6.08 -23.35 32.54
C ALA A 56 -7.08 -24.47 32.30
N ILE A 57 -6.66 -25.59 31.71
CA ILE A 57 -7.50 -26.76 31.44
C ILE A 57 -7.98 -27.40 32.76
N GLN A 58 -7.11 -27.49 33.77
CA GLN A 58 -7.45 -28.05 35.06
C GLN A 58 -8.48 -27.19 35.81
N LYS A 59 -8.33 -25.85 35.82
CA LYS A 59 -9.23 -24.92 36.50
C LYS A 59 -10.56 -24.69 35.77
N ALA A 60 -10.61 -24.93 34.48
CA ALA A 60 -11.82 -24.78 33.71
C ALA A 60 -12.92 -25.74 34.23
N PRO A 61 -14.12 -25.27 34.53
CA PRO A 61 -15.27 -26.15 34.84
C PRO A 61 -15.61 -27.09 33.68
N GLU A 62 -16.30 -28.19 33.94
CA GLU A 62 -16.81 -29.04 32.85
C GLU A 62 -17.70 -28.25 31.89
N GLN A 63 -17.60 -28.59 30.59
CA GLN A 63 -18.37 -27.98 29.50
C GLN A 63 -18.13 -26.47 29.31
N SER A 64 -17.05 -25.90 29.89
CA SER A 64 -16.78 -24.46 29.83
C SER A 64 -15.84 -24.09 28.67
N PRO A 65 -15.87 -22.80 28.25
CA PRO A 65 -14.96 -22.26 27.22
C PRO A 65 -13.56 -22.02 27.79
N VAL A 66 -12.53 -22.27 26.96
CA VAL A 66 -11.13 -22.00 27.28
C VAL A 66 -10.46 -21.31 26.11
N LEU A 67 -9.69 -20.24 26.37
CA LEU A 67 -8.85 -19.54 25.40
C LEU A 67 -7.36 -19.81 25.68
N LEU A 68 -6.68 -20.37 24.70
CA LEU A 68 -5.25 -20.63 24.74
C LEU A 68 -4.55 -19.74 23.69
N LEU A 69 -4.11 -18.57 24.12
CA LEU A 69 -3.50 -17.57 23.24
C LEU A 69 -1.97 -17.72 23.26
N ALA A 70 -1.31 -17.32 22.16
CA ALA A 70 0.15 -17.31 22.08
C ALA A 70 0.74 -16.47 23.22
N PRO A 71 1.65 -17.02 24.04
CA PRO A 71 2.21 -16.28 25.18
C PRO A 71 3.23 -15.22 24.78
N SER A 72 3.86 -15.38 23.60
CA SER A 72 4.86 -14.45 23.07
C SER A 72 5.03 -14.66 21.56
N TYR A 73 4.18 -14.04 20.77
CA TYR A 73 4.29 -14.12 19.31
C TYR A 73 5.36 -13.11 18.82
N PRO A 74 6.27 -13.48 17.90
CA PRO A 74 6.34 -14.76 17.17
C PRO A 74 7.24 -15.83 17.84
N GLU A 75 7.88 -15.53 18.96
CA GLU A 75 8.95 -16.37 19.54
C GLU A 75 8.42 -17.69 20.11
N LYS A 76 7.24 -17.66 20.73
CA LYS A 76 6.72 -18.79 21.48
C LYS A 76 5.26 -19.09 21.15
N GLY A 77 5.01 -20.29 20.64
CA GLY A 77 3.67 -20.81 20.38
C GLY A 77 3.06 -21.52 21.60
N THR A 78 1.78 -21.85 21.48
CA THR A 78 1.00 -22.57 22.49
C THR A 78 1.29 -24.07 22.40
N VAL A 79 1.40 -24.73 23.55
CA VAL A 79 1.66 -26.19 23.65
C VAL A 79 0.52 -26.83 24.41
N VAL A 80 -0.16 -27.77 23.78
CA VAL A 80 -1.18 -28.64 24.38
C VAL A 80 -0.66 -30.08 24.34
N THR A 81 -0.43 -30.68 25.49
CA THR A 81 0.10 -32.06 25.59
C THR A 81 -0.98 -33.12 25.36
N SER A 82 -0.59 -34.39 25.28
CA SER A 82 -1.55 -35.49 25.19
C SER A 82 -2.40 -35.63 26.45
N GLU A 83 -1.83 -35.35 27.62
CA GLU A 83 -2.55 -35.31 28.90
C GLU A 83 -3.58 -34.19 28.92
N ASP A 84 -3.22 -33.00 28.41
CA ASP A 84 -4.12 -31.87 28.26
C ASP A 84 -5.31 -32.21 27.35
N LEU A 85 -5.06 -32.87 26.20
CA LEU A 85 -6.12 -33.32 25.28
C LEU A 85 -7.09 -34.30 25.94
N ASN A 86 -6.57 -35.27 26.72
CA ASN A 86 -7.40 -36.21 27.47
C ASN A 86 -8.29 -35.47 28.50
N LEU A 87 -7.73 -34.46 29.15
CA LEU A 87 -8.49 -33.68 30.14
C LEU A 87 -9.55 -32.77 29.47
N ILE A 88 -9.21 -32.15 28.32
CA ILE A 88 -10.18 -31.41 27.49
C ILE A 88 -11.36 -32.33 27.13
N GLN A 89 -11.05 -33.55 26.66
CA GLN A 89 -12.07 -34.52 26.27
C GLN A 89 -12.92 -34.98 27.46
N SER A 90 -12.30 -35.36 28.59
CA SER A 90 -13.03 -35.84 29.76
C SER A 90 -13.94 -34.80 30.42
N LYS A 91 -13.52 -33.53 30.37
CA LYS A 91 -14.33 -32.40 30.89
C LYS A 91 -15.27 -31.80 29.84
N ALA A 92 -15.30 -32.32 28.63
CA ALA A 92 -16.07 -31.80 27.51
C ALA A 92 -15.86 -30.28 27.28
N LEU A 93 -14.62 -29.78 27.43
CA LEU A 93 -14.28 -28.36 27.25
C LEU A 93 -14.40 -27.96 25.78
N ARG A 94 -14.73 -26.69 25.53
CA ARG A 94 -14.54 -26.03 24.24
C ARG A 94 -13.30 -25.18 24.31
N VAL A 95 -12.32 -25.45 23.44
CA VAL A 95 -11.01 -24.77 23.45
C VAL A 95 -10.75 -24.11 22.13
N PHE A 96 -10.49 -22.82 22.14
CA PHE A 96 -9.87 -22.12 21.03
C PHE A 96 -8.38 -21.90 21.32
N MET A 97 -7.54 -22.24 20.37
CA MET A 97 -6.08 -22.15 20.46
C MET A 97 -5.51 -21.39 19.27
N ASP A 98 -4.70 -20.36 19.51
CA ASP A 98 -3.96 -19.71 18.43
C ASP A 98 -2.44 -19.99 18.49
N TYR A 99 -1.81 -19.91 17.35
CA TYR A 99 -0.38 -20.07 17.13
C TYR A 99 0.20 -21.33 17.83
N PRO A 100 -0.26 -22.52 17.47
CA PRO A 100 0.16 -23.76 18.11
C PRO A 100 1.61 -24.12 17.81
N GLN A 101 2.32 -24.63 18.83
CA GLN A 101 3.63 -25.27 18.68
C GLN A 101 3.51 -26.80 18.75
N GLN A 102 2.51 -27.27 19.51
CA GLN A 102 2.23 -28.70 19.69
C GLN A 102 0.77 -28.94 20.01
N ILE A 103 0.20 -29.99 19.44
CA ILE A 103 -1.18 -30.47 19.72
C ILE A 103 -1.10 -31.98 19.98
N GLY A 104 -1.12 -32.39 21.25
CA GLY A 104 -0.92 -33.77 21.64
C GLY A 104 0.47 -34.28 21.24
N LYS A 105 0.51 -35.30 20.39
CA LYS A 105 1.75 -35.85 19.81
C LYS A 105 2.16 -35.15 18.51
N ASN A 106 1.28 -34.33 17.95
CA ASN A 106 1.51 -33.64 16.69
C ASN A 106 2.31 -32.36 16.93
N MET A 107 3.55 -32.35 16.48
CA MET A 107 4.45 -31.19 16.58
C MET A 107 4.35 -30.35 15.31
N CYS A 108 4.58 -29.05 15.44
CA CYS A 108 4.75 -28.19 14.28
C CYS A 108 5.95 -28.66 13.46
N VAL A 109 5.72 -29.04 12.21
CA VAL A 109 6.75 -29.57 11.29
C VAL A 109 7.34 -28.50 10.40
N LYS A 110 6.60 -27.44 10.13
CA LYS A 110 7.04 -26.33 9.29
C LYS A 110 6.52 -25.01 9.81
N THR A 111 7.33 -23.99 9.68
CA THR A 111 6.96 -22.60 9.96
C THR A 111 7.26 -21.79 8.72
N ASP A 112 6.28 -21.03 8.24
CA ASP A 112 6.42 -20.19 7.05
C ASP A 112 5.80 -18.81 7.29
N THR A 113 6.22 -17.82 6.52
CA THR A 113 5.67 -16.45 6.61
C THR A 113 4.73 -16.21 5.43
N MET A 114 3.49 -15.81 5.72
CA MET A 114 2.50 -15.45 4.71
C MET A 114 2.90 -14.11 4.06
N VAL A 115 3.49 -14.15 2.88
CA VAL A 115 3.91 -12.96 2.13
C VAL A 115 2.92 -12.64 1.01
N LEU A 116 2.63 -13.64 0.18
CA LEU A 116 1.67 -13.53 -0.94
C LEU A 116 0.39 -14.33 -0.68
N GLU A 117 0.38 -15.19 0.33
CA GLU A 117 -0.80 -15.93 0.72
C GLU A 117 -1.83 -14.97 1.33
N ARG A 118 -3.07 -15.16 0.94
CA ARG A 118 -4.23 -14.53 1.55
C ARG A 118 -5.08 -15.57 2.24
N VAL A 119 -5.91 -15.14 3.16
CA VAL A 119 -6.86 -16.01 3.83
C VAL A 119 -8.08 -16.17 2.96
N VAL A 120 -8.45 -17.41 2.65
CA VAL A 120 -9.62 -17.77 1.85
C VAL A 120 -10.60 -18.55 2.70
N VAL A 121 -11.86 -18.13 2.68
CA VAL A 121 -12.97 -18.83 3.34
C VAL A 121 -13.35 -20.06 2.51
N CYS A 122 -13.25 -21.26 3.10
CA CYS A 122 -13.54 -22.51 2.38
C CYS A 122 -15.03 -22.69 2.10
N ASP A 123 -15.85 -22.60 3.16
CA ASP A 123 -17.29 -22.69 3.14
C ASP A 123 -17.90 -21.48 3.81
N SER A 124 -19.12 -21.08 3.44
CA SER A 124 -19.80 -19.92 4.02
C SER A 124 -19.97 -20.09 5.53
N LEU A 125 -19.35 -19.21 6.31
CA LEU A 125 -19.38 -19.25 7.78
C LEU A 125 -20.44 -18.31 8.35
N THR A 126 -20.53 -17.11 7.79
CA THR A 126 -21.50 -16.06 8.15
C THR A 126 -21.89 -15.31 6.86
N PRO A 127 -22.92 -14.45 6.88
CA PRO A 127 -23.26 -13.61 5.74
C PRO A 127 -22.09 -12.71 5.27
N GLN A 128 -21.20 -12.28 6.17
CA GLN A 128 -20.02 -11.46 5.88
C GLN A 128 -18.80 -12.29 5.43
N LEU A 129 -18.85 -13.60 5.67
CA LEU A 129 -17.81 -14.56 5.30
C LEU A 129 -18.37 -15.64 4.36
N PRO A 130 -18.84 -15.27 3.15
CA PRO A 130 -19.24 -16.25 2.16
C PRO A 130 -18.03 -17.05 1.65
N ALA A 131 -18.29 -18.24 1.10
CA ALA A 131 -17.25 -19.07 0.50
C ALA A 131 -16.43 -18.30 -0.53
N MET A 132 -15.14 -18.59 -0.60
CA MET A 132 -14.15 -17.94 -1.46
C MET A 132 -13.87 -16.47 -1.15
N SER A 133 -14.50 -15.85 -0.13
CA SER A 133 -14.15 -14.49 0.26
C SER A 133 -12.74 -14.41 0.84
N LEU A 134 -12.11 -13.23 0.68
CA LEU A 134 -10.69 -13.01 0.99
C LEU A 134 -10.50 -12.14 2.23
N MET A 135 -9.52 -12.51 3.04
CA MET A 135 -8.91 -11.65 4.05
C MET A 135 -7.40 -11.62 3.86
N CYS A 136 -6.74 -10.62 4.41
CA CYS A 136 -5.29 -10.49 4.43
C CYS A 136 -4.79 -10.62 5.88
N PHE A 137 -3.88 -11.56 6.11
CA PHE A 137 -3.09 -11.67 7.35
C PHE A 137 -1.63 -11.53 6.96
N HIS A 138 -1.26 -10.28 6.65
CA HIS A 138 0.03 -9.97 6.03
C HIS A 138 1.20 -10.27 6.97
N ARG A 139 2.19 -11.03 6.46
CA ARG A 139 3.42 -11.44 7.18
C ARG A 139 3.15 -12.13 8.51
N CYS A 140 2.00 -12.77 8.66
CA CYS A 140 1.76 -13.66 9.77
C CYS A 140 2.55 -14.96 9.59
N ILE A 141 3.05 -15.50 10.70
CA ILE A 141 3.78 -16.76 10.71
C ILE A 141 2.79 -17.90 10.83
N LEU A 142 2.76 -18.77 9.84
CA LEU A 142 1.90 -19.94 9.77
C LEU A 142 2.63 -21.17 10.32
N LYS A 143 1.94 -21.97 11.13
CA LYS A 143 2.41 -23.25 11.64
C LYS A 143 1.73 -24.40 10.92
N GLU A 144 2.50 -25.31 10.36
CA GLU A 144 2.00 -26.49 9.66
C GLU A 144 2.24 -27.77 10.48
N PHE A 145 1.30 -28.71 10.36
CA PHE A 145 1.29 -29.98 11.07
C PHE A 145 1.05 -31.13 10.09
N ASP A 146 1.63 -32.31 10.37
CA ASP A 146 1.44 -33.49 9.51
C ASP A 146 0.04 -34.09 9.59
N GLN A 147 -0.61 -33.98 10.73
CA GLN A 147 -1.96 -34.49 10.92
C GLN A 147 -2.99 -33.56 10.30
N ALA A 148 -3.76 -34.07 9.35
CA ALA A 148 -4.86 -33.32 8.75
C ALA A 148 -5.95 -32.99 9.79
N PRO A 149 -6.57 -31.79 9.73
CA PRO A 149 -7.69 -31.42 10.58
C PRO A 149 -9.00 -32.15 10.17
N ASP A 150 -9.93 -32.26 11.10
CA ASP A 150 -11.26 -32.82 10.83
C ASP A 150 -12.10 -31.93 9.90
N SER A 151 -12.02 -30.61 10.09
CA SER A 151 -12.70 -29.60 9.26
C SER A 151 -11.87 -28.34 9.15
N THR A 152 -11.76 -27.79 7.95
CA THR A 152 -11.02 -26.55 7.69
C THR A 152 -11.98 -25.45 7.25
N TYR A 153 -11.97 -24.32 7.95
CA TYR A 153 -12.82 -23.15 7.70
C TYR A 153 -12.13 -22.08 6.86
N LEU A 154 -10.86 -21.83 7.17
CA LEU A 154 -10.02 -20.86 6.48
C LEU A 154 -8.71 -21.52 6.08
N VAL A 155 -8.24 -21.18 4.89
CA VAL A 155 -6.91 -21.58 4.41
C VAL A 155 -6.08 -20.36 4.05
N ALA A 156 -4.77 -20.49 4.16
CA ALA A 156 -3.82 -19.57 3.54
C ALA A 156 -3.49 -20.09 2.14
N ALA A 157 -3.63 -19.25 1.12
CA ALA A 157 -3.33 -19.59 -0.27
C ALA A 157 -2.97 -18.35 -1.08
N LYS A 158 -2.07 -18.51 -2.06
CA LYS A 158 -1.80 -17.48 -3.07
C LYS A 158 -2.91 -17.51 -4.11
N VAL A 159 -3.81 -16.53 -4.08
CA VAL A 159 -4.97 -16.46 -4.98
C VAL A 159 -5.17 -15.06 -5.55
N ALA A 160 -5.63 -14.98 -6.79
CA ALA A 160 -6.00 -13.74 -7.44
C ALA A 160 -7.46 -13.37 -7.16
N GLY A 161 -7.74 -12.07 -7.16
CA GLY A 161 -9.07 -11.48 -6.95
C GLY A 161 -9.00 -10.29 -6.00
N PHE A 162 -10.08 -9.54 -5.89
CA PHE A 162 -10.18 -8.40 -4.98
C PHE A 162 -10.91 -8.81 -3.69
N ASP A 163 -12.19 -9.10 -3.77
CA ASP A 163 -13.01 -9.54 -2.64
C ASP A 163 -13.10 -11.05 -2.49
N ASN A 164 -12.95 -11.78 -3.60
CA ASN A 164 -13.10 -13.22 -3.67
C ASN A 164 -11.97 -13.84 -4.49
N ALA A 165 -11.62 -15.09 -4.20
CA ALA A 165 -10.70 -15.90 -4.98
C ALA A 165 -11.32 -16.21 -6.35
N VAL A 166 -10.99 -15.42 -7.38
CA VAL A 166 -11.65 -15.43 -8.70
C VAL A 166 -11.47 -16.78 -9.40
N TYR A 167 -10.33 -17.43 -9.21
CA TYR A 167 -10.02 -18.73 -9.82
C TYR A 167 -10.16 -19.90 -8.81
N GLY A 168 -10.75 -19.64 -7.62
CA GLY A 168 -10.90 -20.64 -6.58
C GLY A 168 -9.56 -21.13 -6.01
N LEU A 169 -9.58 -22.33 -5.42
CA LEU A 169 -8.41 -22.95 -4.77
C LEU A 169 -7.77 -24.08 -5.60
N ALA A 170 -8.33 -24.40 -6.77
CA ALA A 170 -7.78 -25.45 -7.63
C ALA A 170 -6.38 -25.05 -8.12
N ASN A 171 -5.46 -26.02 -8.14
CA ASN A 171 -4.08 -25.86 -8.64
C ASN A 171 -3.25 -24.79 -7.89
N THR A 172 -3.59 -24.48 -6.64
CA THR A 172 -2.76 -23.65 -5.78
C THR A 172 -2.51 -24.38 -4.44
N PRO A 173 -1.31 -24.28 -3.86
CA PRO A 173 -1.06 -24.78 -2.51
C PRO A 173 -1.99 -24.11 -1.50
N VAL A 174 -2.56 -24.91 -0.62
CA VAL A 174 -3.45 -24.45 0.46
C VAL A 174 -2.90 -24.94 1.80
N HIS A 175 -2.93 -24.08 2.80
CA HIS A 175 -2.47 -24.36 4.16
C HIS A 175 -3.60 -24.09 5.14
N PRO A 176 -4.06 -25.07 5.94
CA PRO A 176 -5.09 -24.85 6.95
C PRO A 176 -4.70 -23.72 7.91
N LEU A 177 -5.59 -22.74 8.08
CA LEU A 177 -5.34 -21.58 8.92
C LEU A 177 -6.29 -21.52 10.12
N LEU A 178 -7.60 -21.67 9.91
CA LEU A 178 -8.58 -21.86 10.99
C LEU A 178 -9.30 -23.18 10.75
N TYR A 179 -9.23 -24.09 11.73
CA TYR A 179 -9.76 -25.43 11.57
C TYR A 179 -10.17 -26.05 12.91
N GLN A 180 -11.01 -27.08 12.86
CA GLN A 180 -11.23 -27.98 13.98
C GLN A 180 -10.29 -29.19 13.91
N GLN A 181 -9.52 -29.39 14.97
CA GLN A 181 -8.73 -30.60 15.15
C GLN A 181 -9.58 -31.77 15.61
N ASN A 182 -10.66 -31.47 16.32
CA ASN A 182 -11.72 -32.36 16.77
C ASN A 182 -12.93 -31.50 17.26
N ASN A 183 -14.00 -32.14 17.70
CA ASN A 183 -15.23 -31.44 18.16
C ASN A 183 -15.02 -30.47 19.31
N GLN A 184 -13.89 -30.48 20.01
CA GLN A 184 -13.63 -29.71 21.23
C GLN A 184 -12.48 -28.72 21.07
N LEU A 185 -11.69 -28.83 20.01
CA LEU A 185 -10.52 -27.99 19.78
C LEU A 185 -10.56 -27.32 18.40
N MET A 186 -10.74 -26.00 18.40
CA MET A 186 -10.59 -25.13 17.24
C MET A 186 -9.23 -24.45 17.30
N VAL A 187 -8.52 -24.44 16.18
CA VAL A 187 -7.13 -24.00 16.08
C VAL A 187 -7.00 -22.93 14.99
N ALA A 188 -6.31 -21.84 15.32
CA ALA A 188 -5.76 -20.91 14.35
C ALA A 188 -4.25 -21.16 14.21
N ALA A 189 -3.80 -21.56 13.03
CA ALA A 189 -2.41 -21.92 12.75
C ALA A 189 -1.43 -20.73 12.79
N THR A 190 -1.93 -19.52 12.95
CA THR A 190 -1.17 -18.27 13.18
C THR A 190 -1.73 -17.55 14.39
N SER A 191 -0.99 -16.55 14.92
CA SER A 191 -1.57 -15.69 15.94
C SER A 191 -2.59 -14.76 15.30
N VAL A 192 -3.81 -14.79 15.83
CA VAL A 192 -4.91 -13.92 15.43
C VAL A 192 -5.37 -13.00 16.56
N SER A 193 -4.84 -13.18 17.77
CA SER A 193 -5.26 -12.43 18.97
C SER A 193 -4.82 -10.97 19.01
N ASN A 194 -3.82 -10.57 18.19
CA ASN A 194 -3.33 -9.19 18.07
C ASN A 194 -3.69 -8.58 16.70
N PHE A 195 -4.98 -8.40 16.44
CA PHE A 195 -5.57 -8.06 15.14
C PHE A 195 -5.79 -6.57 14.90
N ALA A 196 -5.55 -5.68 15.85
CA ALA A 196 -5.83 -4.24 15.69
C ALA A 196 -4.93 -3.55 14.67
N THR A 197 -3.82 -4.18 14.27
CA THR A 197 -2.90 -3.63 13.27
C THR A 197 -3.47 -3.79 11.85
N SER A 198 -2.99 -2.96 10.90
CA SER A 198 -3.37 -3.05 9.48
C SER A 198 -2.92 -4.32 8.76
N ARG A 199 -2.36 -5.30 9.46
CA ARG A 199 -2.03 -6.63 8.94
C ARG A 199 -3.29 -7.48 8.70
N TYR A 200 -4.36 -7.24 9.44
CA TYR A 200 -5.60 -8.03 9.46
C TYR A 200 -6.73 -7.24 8.83
N LEU A 201 -7.01 -7.51 7.56
CA LEU A 201 -7.99 -6.76 6.76
C LEU A 201 -8.86 -7.71 5.90
N PRO A 202 -10.06 -7.27 5.46
CA PRO A 202 -10.79 -6.10 5.94
C PRO A 202 -11.35 -6.32 7.35
N GLU A 203 -11.43 -5.27 8.13
CA GLU A 203 -11.80 -5.34 9.56
C GLU A 203 -13.14 -6.04 9.81
N GLN A 204 -14.17 -5.76 8.99
CA GLN A 204 -15.50 -6.36 9.16
C GLN A 204 -15.48 -7.88 8.99
N ARG A 205 -14.62 -8.40 8.10
CA ARG A 205 -14.47 -9.86 7.93
C ARG A 205 -13.69 -10.48 9.08
N VAL A 206 -12.66 -9.79 9.57
CA VAL A 206 -11.91 -10.25 10.75
C VAL A 206 -12.78 -10.24 11.99
N GLN A 207 -13.58 -9.19 12.20
CA GLN A 207 -14.59 -9.16 13.26
C GLN A 207 -15.56 -10.35 13.16
N SER A 208 -16.12 -10.58 11.97
CA SER A 208 -17.07 -11.68 11.75
C SER A 208 -16.44 -13.07 11.94
N MET A 209 -15.14 -13.22 11.64
CA MET A 209 -14.39 -14.44 11.98
C MET A 209 -14.34 -14.67 13.51
N PHE A 210 -14.09 -13.63 14.30
CA PHE A 210 -14.07 -13.76 15.74
C PHE A 210 -15.48 -13.96 16.32
N GLU A 211 -16.51 -13.36 15.77
CA GLU A 211 -17.90 -13.63 16.12
C GLU A 211 -18.23 -15.12 15.87
N TYR A 212 -17.77 -15.69 14.76
CA TYR A 212 -17.90 -17.11 14.46
C TYR A 212 -17.15 -17.99 15.48
N ILE A 213 -15.89 -17.67 15.80
CA ILE A 213 -15.07 -18.38 16.79
C ILE A 213 -15.76 -18.34 18.17
N MET A 214 -16.23 -17.17 18.58
CA MET A 214 -16.87 -17.01 19.89
C MET A 214 -18.24 -17.70 19.97
N ASN A 215 -19.02 -17.70 18.89
CA ASN A 215 -20.26 -18.47 18.79
C ASN A 215 -19.99 -19.97 18.97
N TRP A 216 -18.96 -20.48 18.29
CA TRP A 216 -18.56 -21.88 18.46
C TRP A 216 -18.05 -22.17 19.88
N LEU A 217 -17.20 -21.32 20.44
CA LEU A 217 -16.59 -21.48 21.76
C LEU A 217 -17.62 -21.47 22.88
N LEU A 218 -18.58 -20.53 22.81
CA LEU A 218 -19.62 -20.33 23.82
C LEU A 218 -20.90 -21.16 23.57
N GLN A 219 -20.95 -21.91 22.47
CA GLN A 219 -22.14 -22.66 22.03
C GLN A 219 -23.37 -21.75 21.87
N LYS A 220 -23.17 -20.56 21.28
CA LYS A 220 -24.20 -19.55 20.99
C LYS A 220 -24.31 -19.31 19.48
N GLN A 221 -25.27 -18.46 19.07
CA GLN A 221 -25.48 -18.10 17.69
C GLN A 221 -25.63 -16.58 17.47
N ASP A 222 -25.57 -15.81 18.55
CA ASP A 222 -25.89 -14.39 18.57
C ASP A 222 -24.77 -13.52 19.17
N VAL A 223 -23.55 -14.06 19.27
CA VAL A 223 -22.39 -13.27 19.71
C VAL A 223 -22.03 -12.27 18.63
N THR A 224 -22.06 -11.00 19.01
CA THR A 224 -21.60 -9.86 18.21
C THR A 224 -20.76 -8.94 19.07
N PHE A 225 -19.89 -8.16 18.45
CA PHE A 225 -19.10 -7.16 19.15
C PHE A 225 -19.67 -5.76 18.92
N SER A 226 -19.82 -5.01 19.99
CA SER A 226 -20.35 -3.64 19.96
C SER A 226 -19.31 -2.62 19.45
N SER A 227 -18.04 -2.94 19.57
CA SER A 227 -16.90 -2.16 19.07
C SER A 227 -15.83 -3.06 18.48
N TRP A 228 -14.99 -2.51 17.63
CA TRP A 228 -13.87 -3.25 17.05
C TRP A 228 -12.60 -2.39 17.10
N PRO A 229 -11.57 -2.80 17.87
CA PRO A 229 -10.32 -2.06 17.92
C PRO A 229 -9.54 -2.22 16.62
N THR A 230 -9.18 -1.11 16.01
CA THR A 230 -8.33 -1.06 14.81
C THR A 230 -7.47 0.19 14.81
N TYR A 231 -6.22 0.08 14.34
CA TYR A 231 -5.35 1.25 14.15
C TYR A 231 -5.55 1.91 12.80
N VAL A 232 -6.20 1.22 11.87
CA VAL A 232 -6.47 1.72 10.51
C VAL A 232 -7.94 1.51 10.19
N SER A 233 -8.63 2.60 9.94
CA SER A 233 -10.02 2.59 9.51
C SER A 233 -10.22 3.61 8.38
N PRO A 234 -11.20 3.41 7.49
CA PRO A 234 -11.60 4.45 6.54
C PRO A 234 -12.07 5.69 7.30
N SER A 235 -11.71 6.88 6.79
CA SER A 235 -12.18 8.15 7.39
C SER A 235 -13.69 8.33 7.26
N TYR A 236 -14.31 7.65 6.29
CA TYR A 236 -15.75 7.68 6.02
C TYR A 236 -16.23 6.29 5.63
N SER A 237 -17.45 5.94 6.04
CA SER A 237 -18.06 4.69 5.60
C SER A 237 -18.47 4.75 4.12
N ALA A 238 -18.69 3.60 3.49
CA ALA A 238 -19.09 3.52 2.07
C ALA A 238 -20.45 4.18 1.77
N THR A 239 -21.31 4.35 2.79
CA THR A 239 -22.65 4.92 2.68
C THR A 239 -22.77 6.32 3.27
N GLU A 240 -21.70 6.81 3.89
CA GLU A 240 -21.67 8.13 4.52
C GLU A 240 -21.54 9.23 3.45
N GLN A 241 -22.33 10.30 3.59
CA GLN A 241 -22.20 11.47 2.73
C GLN A 241 -20.93 12.23 3.10
N LEU A 242 -20.03 12.38 2.14
CA LEU A 242 -18.80 13.14 2.34
C LEU A 242 -19.10 14.60 2.67
N PRO A 243 -18.40 15.21 3.65
CA PRO A 243 -18.50 16.63 3.92
C PRO A 243 -18.04 17.44 2.69
N LYS A 244 -18.55 18.67 2.56
CA LYS A 244 -18.23 19.54 1.40
C LYS A 244 -16.73 19.80 1.24
N ASP A 245 -15.98 19.77 2.31
CA ASP A 245 -14.53 20.00 2.36
C ASP A 245 -13.69 18.71 2.48
N ALA A 246 -14.29 17.54 2.22
CA ALA A 246 -13.59 16.25 2.30
C ALA A 246 -12.27 16.23 1.50
N GLY A 247 -12.27 16.80 0.29
CA GLY A 247 -11.06 16.92 -0.53
C GLY A 247 -9.98 17.77 0.15
N LYS A 248 -10.36 18.88 0.77
CA LYS A 248 -9.44 19.75 1.53
C LYS A 248 -8.87 19.04 2.75
N GLN A 249 -9.70 18.30 3.49
CA GLN A 249 -9.27 17.50 4.63
C GLN A 249 -8.33 16.37 4.21
N SER A 250 -8.62 15.71 3.08
CA SER A 250 -7.76 14.66 2.53
C SER A 250 -6.37 15.18 2.17
N ILE A 251 -6.29 16.34 1.51
CA ILE A 251 -5.02 17.00 1.16
C ILE A 251 -4.24 17.38 2.43
N ALA A 252 -4.92 17.93 3.45
CA ALA A 252 -4.28 18.26 4.72
C ALA A 252 -3.65 17.04 5.39
N LYS A 253 -4.40 15.94 5.51
CA LYS A 253 -3.90 14.67 6.05
C LYS A 253 -2.76 14.08 5.22
N GLY A 254 -2.86 14.16 3.89
CA GLY A 254 -1.82 13.67 2.98
C GLY A 254 -0.49 14.39 3.14
N VAL A 255 -0.51 15.72 3.35
CA VAL A 255 0.73 16.48 3.61
C VAL A 255 1.22 16.29 5.05
N GLU A 256 0.33 16.20 6.04
CA GLU A 256 0.71 15.88 7.43
C GLU A 256 1.39 14.52 7.54
N TRP A 257 1.06 13.56 6.67
CA TRP A 257 1.73 12.27 6.62
C TRP A 257 3.24 12.38 6.34
N TYR A 258 3.69 13.33 5.49
CA TYR A 258 5.12 13.52 5.24
C TYR A 258 5.90 13.86 6.52
N TYR A 259 5.28 14.61 7.44
CA TYR A 259 5.85 14.93 8.75
C TYR A 259 5.71 13.76 9.72
N ASN A 260 4.49 13.25 9.90
CA ASN A 260 4.23 12.14 10.82
C ASN A 260 5.05 10.89 10.49
N ALA A 261 5.41 10.71 9.23
CA ALA A 261 6.23 9.62 8.73
C ALA A 261 7.72 9.99 8.58
N HIS A 262 8.15 11.18 9.03
CA HIS A 262 9.53 11.67 8.93
C HIS A 262 10.18 11.51 7.56
N LEU A 263 9.42 11.79 6.46
CA LEU A 263 9.93 11.60 5.11
C LEU A 263 10.83 12.75 4.64
N LEU A 264 10.67 13.95 5.21
CA LEU A 264 11.53 15.10 4.91
C LEU A 264 12.86 14.95 5.63
N VAL A 265 13.95 14.82 4.86
CA VAL A 265 15.28 14.55 5.44
C VAL A 265 15.81 15.74 6.22
N HIS A 266 16.17 15.52 7.51
CA HIS A 266 16.73 16.54 8.37
C HIS A 266 18.26 16.36 8.52
N PRO A 267 19.06 17.45 8.64
CA PRO A 267 20.51 17.36 8.75
C PRO A 267 21.03 16.50 9.91
N SER A 268 20.30 16.47 11.04
CA SER A 268 20.73 15.76 12.25
C SER A 268 20.78 14.24 12.10
N TRP A 269 19.97 13.66 11.18
CA TRP A 269 19.93 12.22 10.98
C TRP A 269 20.23 11.77 9.55
N LYS A 270 20.48 12.71 8.62
CA LYS A 270 20.78 12.36 7.23
C LYS A 270 21.89 11.32 7.11
N LYS A 271 23.03 11.57 7.75
CA LYS A 271 24.22 10.70 7.66
C LYS A 271 24.00 9.33 8.29
N ASP A 272 23.43 9.29 9.49
CA ASP A 272 23.38 8.09 10.32
C ASP A 272 22.16 7.21 10.01
N TRP A 273 21.19 7.75 9.26
CA TRP A 273 19.98 7.04 8.84
C TRP A 273 19.83 7.04 7.31
N ALA A 274 19.51 8.17 6.68
CA ALA A 274 19.21 8.20 5.25
C ALA A 274 20.39 7.66 4.42
N ASP A 275 21.58 8.22 4.56
CA ASP A 275 22.74 7.80 3.77
C ASP A 275 23.19 6.37 4.13
N LYS A 276 23.13 5.99 5.41
CA LYS A 276 23.51 4.67 5.90
C LYS A 276 22.63 3.56 5.31
N TYR A 277 21.31 3.70 5.39
CA TYR A 277 20.37 2.67 4.93
C TYR A 277 20.07 2.77 3.44
N MET A 278 20.33 3.91 2.80
CA MET A 278 20.32 4.02 1.34
C MET A 278 21.45 3.20 0.71
N GLY A 279 22.63 3.22 1.31
CA GLY A 279 23.80 2.49 0.83
C GLY A 279 24.12 2.81 -0.62
N ASP A 280 24.26 1.76 -1.44
CA ASP A 280 24.46 1.86 -2.90
C ASP A 280 23.14 1.95 -3.68
N GLY A 281 22.01 1.89 -3.01
CA GLY A 281 20.66 1.93 -3.60
C GLY A 281 20.15 0.59 -4.12
N LEU A 282 20.85 -0.52 -3.89
CA LEU A 282 20.38 -1.85 -4.27
C LEU A 282 19.35 -2.43 -3.29
N ALA A 283 19.52 -2.13 -2.01
CA ALA A 283 18.58 -2.53 -0.95
C ALA A 283 18.38 -1.38 0.06
N PRO A 284 17.72 -0.28 -0.35
CA PRO A 284 17.65 0.96 0.42
C PRO A 284 16.58 0.89 1.53
N VAL A 285 16.59 -0.17 2.32
CA VAL A 285 15.59 -0.45 3.36
C VAL A 285 16.25 -0.47 4.74
N GLY A 286 15.59 0.11 5.72
CA GLY A 286 16.07 0.16 7.09
C GLY A 286 14.94 0.27 8.11
N PRO A 287 15.29 0.26 9.41
CA PRO A 287 14.33 0.37 10.49
C PRO A 287 13.57 1.70 10.46
N GLU A 288 12.45 1.72 11.12
CA GLU A 288 11.65 2.92 11.38
C GLU A 288 12.49 3.96 12.14
N LEU A 289 12.36 5.24 11.76
CA LEU A 289 12.96 6.34 12.50
C LEU A 289 12.30 6.46 13.88
N PRO A 290 13.07 6.79 14.95
CA PRO A 290 12.49 7.13 16.25
C PRO A 290 11.49 8.31 16.12
N ALA A 291 10.38 8.22 16.84
CA ALA A 291 9.29 9.20 16.75
C ALA A 291 9.64 10.61 17.23
N ASP A 292 10.76 10.79 17.93
CA ASP A 292 11.29 12.07 18.41
C ASP A 292 12.29 12.73 17.45
N MET A 293 12.54 12.11 16.29
CA MET A 293 13.42 12.70 15.27
C MET A 293 12.78 13.94 14.65
N PRO A 294 13.57 15.02 14.44
CA PRO A 294 13.05 16.23 13.82
C PRO A 294 12.81 16.05 12.31
N ASP A 295 11.79 16.75 11.82
CA ASP A 295 11.49 16.82 10.39
C ASP A 295 12.37 17.82 9.66
N GLY A 296 12.71 17.51 8.41
CA GLY A 296 13.37 18.43 7.50
C GLY A 296 12.41 19.47 6.92
N ASP A 297 12.98 20.43 6.22
CA ASP A 297 12.25 21.49 5.52
C ASP A 297 12.26 21.33 3.98
N GLY A 298 12.61 20.15 3.47
CA GLY A 298 12.75 19.85 2.05
C GLY A 298 14.13 20.20 1.45
N SER A 299 15.00 20.93 2.15
CA SER A 299 16.32 21.36 1.63
C SER A 299 17.31 20.21 1.41
N LEU A 300 17.07 19.07 2.05
CA LEU A 300 17.82 17.82 1.88
C LEU A 300 16.99 16.71 1.20
N GLY A 301 15.86 17.06 0.60
CA GLY A 301 15.00 16.17 -0.13
C GLY A 301 14.00 15.40 0.73
N VAL A 302 13.28 14.50 0.07
CA VAL A 302 12.24 13.64 0.65
C VAL A 302 12.53 12.18 0.30
N LEU A 303 12.31 11.29 1.27
CA LEU A 303 12.39 9.83 1.10
C LEU A 303 11.21 9.30 0.30
N GLU A 304 11.37 8.16 -0.34
CA GLU A 304 10.31 7.53 -1.13
C GLU A 304 9.11 7.05 -0.28
N GLY A 305 9.32 6.70 0.98
CA GLY A 305 8.27 6.33 1.92
C GLY A 305 8.56 5.08 2.73
N HIS A 306 7.48 4.39 3.11
CA HIS A 306 7.55 3.13 3.85
C HIS A 306 7.49 1.91 2.90
N MET A 307 8.04 0.80 3.37
CA MET A 307 7.81 -0.50 2.75
C MET A 307 6.36 -0.96 2.99
N SER A 308 5.81 -1.75 2.07
CA SER A 308 4.45 -2.29 2.19
C SER A 308 4.30 -3.30 3.33
N SER A 309 5.40 -3.86 3.83
CA SER A 309 5.38 -4.87 4.90
C SER A 309 5.11 -4.25 6.26
N ILE A 310 4.12 -4.81 6.97
CA ILE A 310 3.78 -4.44 8.35
C ILE A 310 4.14 -5.64 9.24
N TYR A 311 5.00 -5.41 10.23
CA TYR A 311 5.43 -6.45 11.16
C TYR A 311 4.40 -6.75 12.23
N TYR A 312 4.64 -7.82 12.99
CA TYR A 312 3.72 -8.27 14.05
C TYR A 312 3.46 -7.24 15.15
N ASP A 313 4.39 -6.32 15.38
CA ASP A 313 4.28 -5.21 16.33
C ASP A 313 3.64 -3.95 15.72
N GLY A 314 3.17 -4.02 14.48
CA GLY A 314 2.54 -2.92 13.75
C GLY A 314 3.50 -1.95 13.07
N LYS A 315 4.81 -2.16 13.19
CA LYS A 315 5.82 -1.31 12.58
C LYS A 315 6.01 -1.57 11.10
N GLN A 316 6.47 -0.55 10.38
CA GLN A 316 6.87 -0.63 8.98
C GLN A 316 8.32 -0.19 8.82
N GLN A 317 9.08 -0.84 7.94
CA GLN A 317 10.40 -0.37 7.54
C GLN A 317 10.28 0.83 6.61
N TYR A 318 11.30 1.68 6.64
CA TYR A 318 11.45 2.78 5.70
C TYR A 318 12.17 2.31 4.45
N ARG A 319 11.76 2.89 3.32
CA ARG A 319 12.52 2.88 2.08
C ARG A 319 13.36 4.15 2.04
N TYR A 320 14.61 4.05 2.50
CA TYR A 320 15.56 5.15 2.56
C TYR A 320 16.12 5.49 1.18
N TRP A 321 15.24 5.64 0.21
CA TRP A 321 15.62 5.95 -1.15
C TRP A 321 15.07 7.30 -1.58
N MET A 322 15.86 7.99 -2.42
CA MET A 322 15.52 9.32 -2.90
C MET A 322 15.66 9.31 -4.43
N ARG A 323 14.55 9.56 -5.11
CA ARG A 323 14.48 9.67 -6.56
C ARG A 323 14.05 11.07 -6.96
N ASP A 324 14.43 11.48 -8.18
CA ASP A 324 14.15 12.83 -8.69
C ASP A 324 12.66 13.08 -8.89
N ASP A 325 11.95 12.12 -9.48
CA ASP A 325 10.51 12.19 -9.70
C ASP A 325 9.74 12.41 -8.39
N VAL A 326 10.15 11.74 -7.30
CA VAL A 326 9.56 11.91 -5.96
C VAL A 326 9.73 13.34 -5.44
N GLN A 327 10.88 13.98 -5.70
CA GLN A 327 11.12 15.39 -5.31
C GLN A 327 10.15 16.32 -6.06
N GLY A 328 10.04 16.17 -7.39
CA GLY A 328 9.17 16.99 -8.22
C GLY A 328 7.69 16.84 -7.87
N GLU A 329 7.21 15.61 -7.74
CA GLU A 329 5.81 15.32 -7.39
C GLU A 329 5.46 15.77 -5.96
N SER A 330 6.37 15.54 -4.99
CA SER A 330 6.17 16.03 -3.61
C SER A 330 6.17 17.55 -3.55
N SER A 331 7.04 18.22 -4.33
CA SER A 331 7.02 19.68 -4.44
C SER A 331 5.66 20.19 -4.89
N TYR A 332 5.05 19.58 -5.91
CA TYR A 332 3.71 19.93 -6.35
C TYR A 332 2.66 19.68 -5.25
N ALA A 333 2.71 18.55 -4.56
CA ALA A 333 1.80 18.25 -3.46
C ALA A 333 1.87 19.30 -2.35
N PHE A 334 3.07 19.71 -1.94
CA PHE A 334 3.27 20.77 -0.95
C PHE A 334 2.83 22.15 -1.45
N ALA A 335 3.08 22.51 -2.72
CA ALA A 335 2.61 23.76 -3.28
C ALA A 335 1.08 23.82 -3.29
N ALA A 336 0.41 22.79 -3.79
CA ALA A 336 -1.05 22.71 -3.84
C ALA A 336 -1.68 22.75 -2.44
N ALA A 337 -1.12 22.03 -1.48
CA ALA A 337 -1.57 22.07 -0.10
C ALA A 337 -1.33 23.45 0.55
N GLY A 338 -0.17 24.07 0.29
CA GLY A 338 0.17 25.39 0.80
C GLY A 338 -0.79 26.46 0.34
N ASP A 339 -1.14 26.46 -0.94
CA ASP A 339 -2.13 27.38 -1.54
C ASP A 339 -3.53 27.11 -0.98
N LEU A 340 -4.01 25.87 -1.06
CA LEU A 340 -5.35 25.48 -0.64
C LEU A 340 -5.62 25.70 0.85
N LEU A 341 -4.61 25.50 1.70
CA LEU A 341 -4.70 25.59 3.16
C LEU A 341 -4.21 26.94 3.70
N GLY A 342 -3.63 27.81 2.86
CA GLY A 342 -3.05 29.09 3.26
C GLY A 342 -1.79 28.95 4.12
N LYS A 343 -1.01 27.84 3.96
CA LYS A 343 0.18 27.52 4.77
C LYS A 343 1.48 27.85 4.03
N GLN A 344 2.13 28.95 4.41
CA GLN A 344 3.37 29.42 3.79
C GLN A 344 4.55 28.45 4.01
N ASP A 345 4.58 27.73 5.13
CA ASP A 345 5.62 26.75 5.40
C ASP A 345 5.61 25.60 4.38
N TYR A 346 4.44 25.21 3.89
CA TYR A 346 4.32 24.19 2.84
C TYR A 346 4.86 24.72 1.49
N LEU A 347 4.60 26.00 1.16
CA LEU A 347 5.18 26.62 -0.03
C LEU A 347 6.71 26.69 0.05
N LYS A 348 7.25 26.93 1.26
CA LYS A 348 8.70 26.92 1.50
C LYS A 348 9.28 25.51 1.29
N VAL A 349 8.64 24.46 1.82
CA VAL A 349 9.08 23.07 1.59
C VAL A 349 9.05 22.76 0.09
N SER A 350 8.00 23.15 -0.62
CA SER A 350 7.91 23.00 -2.08
C SER A 350 9.09 23.64 -2.80
N SER A 351 9.41 24.91 -2.50
CA SER A 351 10.59 25.61 -3.04
C SER A 351 11.90 24.86 -2.77
N ASN A 352 12.09 24.44 -1.53
CA ASN A 352 13.32 23.74 -1.11
C ASN A 352 13.47 22.40 -1.86
N LEU A 353 12.38 21.67 -2.08
CA LEU A 353 12.41 20.41 -2.84
C LEU A 353 12.79 20.64 -4.31
N LEU A 354 12.31 21.72 -4.96
CA LEU A 354 12.73 22.06 -6.31
C LEU A 354 14.21 22.45 -6.37
N ASP A 355 14.67 23.27 -5.42
CA ASP A 355 16.09 23.62 -5.32
C ASP A 355 16.97 22.39 -5.09
N TYR A 356 16.50 21.44 -4.28
CA TYR A 356 17.17 20.17 -4.04
C TYR A 356 17.24 19.33 -5.31
N SER A 357 16.10 19.12 -6.00
CA SER A 357 16.03 18.35 -7.25
C SER A 357 17.01 18.89 -8.29
N PHE A 358 16.94 20.17 -8.62
CA PHE A 358 17.83 20.77 -9.65
C PHE A 358 19.29 20.87 -9.21
N ARG A 359 19.61 20.81 -7.92
CA ARG A 359 20.99 20.75 -7.44
C ARG A 359 21.57 19.34 -7.45
N GLU A 360 20.79 18.36 -6.94
CA GLU A 360 21.31 17.00 -6.70
C GLU A 360 21.27 16.12 -7.96
N TYR A 361 20.22 16.23 -8.76
CA TYR A 361 20.02 15.38 -9.93
C TYR A 361 20.52 16.00 -11.23
N ARG A 362 20.95 17.27 -11.19
CA ARG A 362 21.67 17.99 -12.24
C ARG A 362 23.04 18.43 -11.75
N ASP A 363 24.00 17.52 -11.69
CA ASP A 363 25.38 17.84 -11.33
C ASP A 363 26.13 18.63 -12.42
N SER A 364 27.42 18.86 -12.23
CA SER A 364 28.26 19.63 -13.13
C SER A 364 28.26 19.16 -14.60
N VAL A 365 28.13 17.85 -14.83
CA VAL A 365 28.09 17.26 -16.20
C VAL A 365 26.76 17.61 -16.87
N ARG A 366 25.64 17.45 -16.17
CA ARG A 366 24.30 17.72 -16.69
C ARG A 366 23.96 19.21 -16.77
N ASN A 367 24.70 20.04 -16.08
CA ASN A 367 24.63 21.51 -16.21
C ASN A 367 25.57 22.09 -17.29
N ASN A 368 26.45 21.29 -17.89
CA ASN A 368 27.35 21.73 -18.93
C ASN A 368 26.65 21.68 -20.31
N PRO A 369 26.42 22.82 -20.99
CA PRO A 369 25.77 22.85 -22.31
C PRO A 369 26.47 22.04 -23.41
N LYS A 370 27.75 21.73 -23.25
CA LYS A 370 28.54 20.91 -24.19
C LYS A 370 28.36 19.41 -23.94
N SER A 371 27.84 19.02 -22.75
CA SER A 371 27.61 17.62 -22.42
C SER A 371 26.46 17.02 -23.24
N PRO A 372 26.58 15.77 -23.70
CA PRO A 372 25.46 15.04 -24.29
C PRO A 372 24.27 14.91 -23.35
N SER A 373 24.49 14.83 -22.02
CA SER A 373 23.45 14.72 -20.98
C SER A 373 22.93 16.07 -20.44
N TYR A 374 23.32 17.20 -21.07
CA TYR A 374 22.85 18.53 -20.65
C TYR A 374 21.32 18.60 -20.55
N GLY A 375 20.84 19.02 -19.41
CA GLY A 375 19.41 19.17 -19.09
C GLY A 375 18.73 17.93 -18.56
N LEU A 376 19.33 16.75 -18.66
CA LEU A 376 18.72 15.54 -18.09
C LEU A 376 18.82 15.53 -16.55
N LEU A 377 17.85 14.89 -15.91
CA LEU A 377 17.83 14.63 -14.48
C LEU A 377 18.22 13.17 -14.23
N GLY A 378 19.15 12.94 -13.31
CA GLY A 378 19.53 11.59 -12.90
C GLY A 378 18.41 10.91 -12.14
N TRP A 379 18.20 9.63 -12.36
CA TRP A 379 17.08 8.86 -11.80
C TRP A 379 17.00 8.91 -10.27
N ALA A 380 18.08 8.50 -9.60
CA ALA A 380 18.10 8.41 -8.14
C ALA A 380 19.40 8.99 -7.57
N TYR A 381 19.42 9.32 -6.29
CA TYR A 381 20.56 9.85 -5.58
C TYR A 381 21.82 9.00 -5.77
N THR A 382 21.65 7.67 -5.78
CA THR A 382 22.72 6.68 -5.99
C THR A 382 22.97 6.32 -7.47
N HIS A 383 22.04 6.64 -8.38
CA HIS A 383 22.08 6.26 -9.79
C HIS A 383 21.92 7.48 -10.73
N LYS A 384 22.71 8.52 -10.46
CA LYS A 384 22.62 9.80 -11.22
C LYS A 384 22.97 9.67 -12.71
N GLY A 385 23.63 8.60 -13.11
CA GLY A 385 23.97 8.32 -14.52
C GLY A 385 22.93 7.50 -15.29
N THR A 386 21.73 7.30 -14.75
CA THR A 386 20.62 6.63 -15.40
C THR A 386 19.51 7.65 -15.68
N TYR A 387 19.01 7.71 -16.91
CA TYR A 387 18.03 8.71 -17.34
C TYR A 387 16.77 8.03 -17.86
N TYR A 388 15.80 7.83 -17.00
CA TYR A 388 14.45 7.40 -17.38
C TYR A 388 13.66 8.58 -17.96
N GLY A 389 12.92 8.33 -19.05
CA GLY A 389 12.11 9.37 -19.69
C GLY A 389 10.91 9.78 -18.86
N ASP A 390 10.23 8.81 -18.29
CA ASP A 390 9.05 9.04 -17.47
C ASP A 390 9.39 9.71 -16.13
N ASP A 391 10.46 9.30 -15.44
CA ASP A 391 10.89 9.96 -14.19
C ASP A 391 11.25 11.43 -14.43
N ASN A 392 12.02 11.72 -15.51
CA ASN A 392 12.29 13.11 -15.89
C ASN A 392 11.01 13.89 -16.18
N ALA A 393 10.06 13.29 -16.91
CA ALA A 393 8.79 13.97 -17.23
C ALA A 393 7.93 14.23 -15.98
N ARG A 394 7.89 13.29 -15.01
CA ARG A 394 7.19 13.45 -13.74
C ARG A 394 7.77 14.59 -12.93
N SER A 395 9.09 14.65 -12.80
CA SER A 395 9.78 15.75 -12.12
C SER A 395 9.50 17.11 -12.78
N ILE A 396 9.55 17.17 -14.14
CA ILE A 396 9.25 18.39 -14.90
C ILE A 396 7.79 18.83 -14.68
N LEU A 397 6.83 17.93 -14.81
CA LEU A 397 5.40 18.24 -14.64
C LEU A 397 5.09 18.71 -13.22
N GLY A 398 5.68 18.05 -12.21
CA GLY A 398 5.58 18.47 -10.81
C GLY A 398 6.18 19.87 -10.60
N SER A 399 7.35 20.14 -11.18
CA SER A 399 8.02 21.44 -11.10
C SER A 399 7.21 22.55 -11.77
N LEU A 400 6.64 22.30 -12.94
CA LEU A 400 5.75 23.22 -13.65
C LEU A 400 4.52 23.58 -12.82
N ALA A 401 3.87 22.57 -12.25
CA ALA A 401 2.66 22.77 -11.43
C ALA A 401 3.00 23.54 -10.15
N ALA A 402 4.07 23.17 -9.44
CA ALA A 402 4.50 23.86 -8.21
C ALA A 402 4.88 25.32 -8.50
N SER A 403 5.69 25.58 -9.53
CA SER A 403 6.08 26.94 -9.92
C SER A 403 4.89 27.81 -10.29
N SER A 404 3.91 27.25 -11.01
CA SER A 404 2.68 27.94 -11.39
C SER A 404 1.84 28.32 -10.16
N ILE A 405 1.66 27.39 -9.21
CA ILE A 405 0.91 27.66 -7.97
C ILE A 405 1.61 28.74 -7.13
N MET A 406 2.93 28.64 -7.00
CA MET A 406 3.72 29.61 -6.25
C MET A 406 3.89 30.96 -6.99
N ASN A 407 3.42 31.07 -8.23
CA ASN A 407 3.64 32.21 -9.12
C ASN A 407 5.12 32.62 -9.18
N SER A 408 6.01 31.63 -9.33
CA SER A 408 7.46 31.79 -9.32
C SER A 408 8.09 31.42 -10.65
N THR A 409 9.03 32.24 -11.11
CA THR A 409 9.86 32.00 -12.31
C THR A 409 11.28 31.51 -11.98
N SER A 410 11.54 31.22 -10.72
CA SER A 410 12.91 30.90 -10.23
C SER A 410 13.53 29.67 -10.92
N TRP A 411 12.70 28.75 -11.37
CA TRP A 411 13.14 27.48 -11.98
C TRP A 411 12.85 27.38 -13.49
N ASP A 412 12.31 28.43 -14.13
CA ASP A 412 11.94 28.41 -15.55
C ASP A 412 13.07 27.94 -16.45
N LYS A 413 14.28 28.46 -16.21
CA LYS A 413 15.47 28.06 -16.97
C LYS A 413 15.75 26.56 -16.83
N GLN A 414 15.80 26.05 -15.62
CA GLN A 414 16.10 24.64 -15.34
C GLN A 414 15.03 23.72 -15.94
N ILE A 415 13.76 24.07 -15.79
CA ILE A 415 12.63 23.33 -16.35
C ILE A 415 12.72 23.25 -17.87
N VAL A 416 12.94 24.39 -18.55
CA VAL A 416 13.09 24.43 -20.01
C VAL A 416 14.30 23.61 -20.47
N GLU A 417 15.42 23.74 -19.78
CA GLU A 417 16.62 22.94 -20.07
C GLU A 417 16.38 21.44 -19.92
N CYS A 418 15.59 21.02 -18.91
CA CYS A 418 15.23 19.60 -18.74
C CYS A 418 14.30 19.11 -19.87
N ILE A 419 13.31 19.89 -20.28
CA ILE A 419 12.46 19.56 -21.43
C ILE A 419 13.31 19.43 -22.71
N VAL A 420 14.20 20.37 -22.96
CA VAL A 420 15.08 20.35 -24.13
C VAL A 420 16.06 19.19 -24.07
N GLY A 421 16.61 18.85 -22.91
CA GLY A 421 17.47 17.68 -22.69
C GLY A 421 16.77 16.36 -23.09
N ASN A 422 15.53 16.17 -22.65
CA ASN A 422 14.71 15.01 -23.03
C ASN A 422 14.36 15.05 -24.53
N PHE A 423 14.00 16.21 -25.09
CA PHE A 423 13.71 16.35 -26.50
C PHE A 423 14.93 16.05 -27.40
N ARG A 424 16.14 16.42 -26.99
CA ARG A 424 17.41 16.09 -27.70
C ARG A 424 17.65 14.57 -27.73
N THR A 425 17.10 13.81 -26.81
CA THR A 425 17.22 12.34 -26.78
C THR A 425 15.99 11.63 -27.33
N THR A 426 15.03 12.37 -27.89
CA THR A 426 13.84 11.82 -28.56
C THR A 426 14.07 11.70 -30.04
N GLY A 427 13.82 10.52 -30.63
CA GLY A 427 14.03 10.19 -32.03
C GLY A 427 13.04 10.84 -33.00
N LYS A 428 13.26 10.66 -34.30
CA LYS A 428 12.48 11.26 -35.41
C LYS A 428 10.99 10.87 -35.39
N ASN A 429 10.69 9.70 -34.82
CA ASN A 429 9.32 9.20 -34.70
C ASN A 429 8.61 9.69 -33.43
N GLY A 430 9.27 10.51 -32.61
CA GLY A 430 8.72 11.02 -31.37
C GLY A 430 8.93 10.13 -30.15
N PHE A 431 9.72 9.07 -30.25
CA PHE A 431 9.99 8.12 -29.16
C PHE A 431 11.41 8.28 -28.62
N ARG A 432 11.53 8.13 -27.30
CA ARG A 432 12.80 8.20 -26.57
C ARG A 432 13.28 6.82 -26.10
N GLY A 433 12.34 5.91 -25.81
CA GLY A 433 12.61 4.63 -25.18
C GLY A 433 12.61 4.71 -23.63
N GLY A 434 12.86 3.59 -22.99
CA GLY A 434 12.79 3.48 -21.53
C GLY A 434 13.85 4.33 -20.82
N ASN A 435 15.08 3.82 -20.73
CA ASN A 435 16.19 4.54 -20.11
C ASN A 435 17.37 4.72 -21.05
N ILE A 436 18.20 5.70 -20.73
CA ILE A 436 19.50 5.94 -21.37
C ILE A 436 20.54 5.97 -20.25
N LEU A 437 21.64 5.23 -20.43
CA LEU A 437 22.77 5.26 -19.50
C LEU A 437 23.79 6.33 -19.91
N ASP A 438 24.35 7.03 -18.94
CA ASP A 438 25.33 8.10 -19.21
C ASP A 438 26.55 7.63 -20.01
N PRO A 439 27.16 6.45 -19.75
CA PRO A 439 28.26 5.97 -20.57
C PRO A 439 27.89 5.82 -22.05
N ASP A 440 26.69 5.34 -22.37
CA ASP A 440 26.21 5.18 -23.73
C ASP A 440 25.92 6.54 -24.38
N LEU A 441 25.35 7.47 -23.60
CA LEU A 441 25.07 8.82 -24.06
C LEU A 441 26.35 9.62 -24.33
N GLN A 442 27.36 9.49 -23.46
CA GLN A 442 28.69 10.14 -23.70
C GLN A 442 29.39 9.55 -24.91
N LYS A 443 29.32 8.22 -25.10
CA LYS A 443 29.95 7.53 -26.26
C LYS A 443 29.29 7.90 -27.58
N ASN A 444 27.96 7.86 -27.64
CA ASN A 444 27.22 8.01 -28.91
C ASN A 444 26.85 9.47 -29.22
N GLY A 445 26.77 10.31 -28.18
CA GLY A 445 26.29 11.68 -28.26
C GLY A 445 24.77 11.78 -28.44
N TRP A 446 24.18 12.89 -28.02
CA TRP A 446 22.74 13.10 -28.09
C TRP A 446 22.17 13.06 -29.53
N ARG A 447 22.97 13.41 -30.55
CA ARG A 447 22.53 13.37 -31.97
C ARG A 447 22.23 11.96 -32.47
N HIS A 448 22.85 10.94 -31.89
CA HIS A 448 22.54 9.54 -32.18
C HIS A 448 21.07 9.25 -31.85
N TYR A 449 20.65 9.59 -30.66
CA TYR A 449 19.25 9.40 -30.20
C TYR A 449 18.29 10.30 -30.97
N PHE A 450 18.63 11.58 -31.17
CA PHE A 450 17.80 12.55 -31.88
C PHE A 450 17.47 12.14 -33.31
N ASN A 451 18.39 11.45 -33.96
CA ASN A 451 18.25 10.99 -35.33
C ASN A 451 17.78 9.53 -35.46
N SER A 452 17.51 8.85 -34.33
CA SER A 452 17.04 7.47 -34.33
C SER A 452 15.64 7.36 -34.93
N ASP A 453 15.37 6.20 -35.56
CA ASP A 453 14.05 5.85 -36.09
C ASP A 453 13.28 4.94 -35.11
N LEU A 454 13.61 4.99 -33.81
CA LEU A 454 12.98 4.22 -32.77
C LEU A 454 11.46 4.39 -32.82
N VAL A 455 10.74 3.28 -32.63
CA VAL A 455 9.32 3.22 -32.29
C VAL A 455 9.21 2.39 -31.02
N ASN A 456 8.63 2.96 -29.98
CA ASN A 456 8.46 2.32 -28.69
C ASN A 456 6.99 2.47 -28.25
N LEU A 457 6.15 1.49 -28.58
CA LEU A 457 4.72 1.54 -28.29
C LEU A 457 4.44 1.19 -26.81
N HIS A 458 5.14 1.89 -25.92
CA HIS A 458 5.06 1.73 -24.48
C HIS A 458 4.76 3.08 -23.83
N PRO A 459 3.48 3.43 -23.62
CA PRO A 459 3.08 4.76 -23.11
C PRO A 459 3.77 5.18 -21.82
N HIS A 460 4.08 4.22 -20.95
CA HIS A 460 4.79 4.45 -19.68
C HIS A 460 5.99 5.39 -19.83
N PHE A 461 6.84 5.12 -20.82
CA PHE A 461 8.07 5.85 -21.01
C PHE A 461 7.95 7.09 -21.90
N GLU A 462 6.88 7.21 -22.69
CA GLU A 462 6.78 8.21 -23.74
C GLU A 462 5.79 9.33 -23.45
N SER A 463 4.61 8.97 -22.91
CA SER A 463 3.41 9.81 -22.89
C SER A 463 3.62 11.14 -22.17
N TRP A 464 4.21 11.16 -21.01
CA TRP A 464 4.36 12.37 -20.21
C TRP A 464 5.48 13.30 -20.74
N ASN A 465 6.50 12.76 -21.43
CA ASN A 465 7.41 13.59 -22.18
C ASN A 465 6.70 14.38 -23.28
N TRP A 466 5.74 13.76 -23.98
CA TRP A 466 4.93 14.46 -24.97
C TRP A 466 4.12 15.60 -24.35
N ALA A 467 3.58 15.43 -23.16
CA ALA A 467 2.91 16.51 -22.44
C ALA A 467 3.86 17.69 -22.15
N CYS A 468 5.09 17.39 -21.71
CA CYS A 468 6.12 18.40 -21.49
C CYS A 468 6.49 19.15 -22.79
N TYR A 469 6.62 18.42 -23.91
CA TYR A 469 6.94 19.03 -25.21
C TYR A 469 5.81 19.90 -25.73
N LEU A 470 4.55 19.49 -25.56
CA LEU A 470 3.37 20.28 -25.95
C LEU A 470 3.21 21.52 -25.09
N TRP A 471 3.49 21.42 -23.78
CA TRP A 471 3.52 22.59 -22.91
C TRP A 471 4.58 23.61 -23.41
N LEU A 472 5.80 23.16 -23.70
CA LEU A 472 6.86 24.04 -24.22
C LEU A 472 6.51 24.58 -25.60
N TYR A 473 5.86 23.80 -26.47
CA TYR A 473 5.33 24.27 -27.74
C TYR A 473 4.32 25.39 -27.55
N GLU A 474 3.41 25.25 -26.61
CA GLU A 474 2.41 26.31 -26.32
C GLU A 474 3.08 27.64 -25.97
N GLN A 475 4.17 27.59 -25.20
CA GLN A 475 4.90 28.79 -24.78
C GLN A 475 5.78 29.39 -25.92
N THR A 476 6.37 28.56 -26.74
CA THR A 476 7.43 28.99 -27.69
C THR A 476 7.01 28.95 -29.13
N LYS A 477 5.99 28.20 -29.49
CA LYS A 477 5.58 27.87 -30.87
C LYS A 477 6.69 27.21 -31.69
N TYR A 478 7.66 26.56 -31.03
CA TYR A 478 8.73 25.84 -31.71
C TYR A 478 8.19 24.55 -32.35
N GLN A 479 7.89 24.64 -33.65
CA GLN A 479 7.18 23.63 -34.43
C GLN A 479 7.72 22.20 -34.31
N PRO A 480 9.05 21.94 -34.23
CA PRO A 480 9.57 20.59 -34.11
C PRO A 480 9.10 19.81 -32.89
N LEU A 481 8.71 20.50 -31.79
CA LEU A 481 8.12 19.87 -30.61
C LEU A 481 6.75 19.24 -30.95
N LEU A 482 5.86 20.02 -31.57
CA LEU A 482 4.54 19.55 -31.99
C LEU A 482 4.65 18.42 -33.05
N ASP A 483 5.49 18.58 -34.05
CA ASP A 483 5.63 17.62 -35.16
C ASP A 483 6.06 16.24 -34.67
N ARG A 484 7.02 16.18 -33.74
CA ARG A 484 7.46 14.91 -33.15
C ARG A 484 6.39 14.27 -32.28
N VAL A 485 5.70 15.06 -31.43
CA VAL A 485 4.61 14.53 -30.61
C VAL A 485 3.47 14.00 -31.47
N LYS A 486 3.06 14.75 -32.50
CA LYS A 486 1.99 14.28 -33.43
C LYS A 486 2.35 12.94 -34.07
N LYS A 487 3.60 12.79 -34.50
CA LYS A 487 4.07 11.53 -35.11
C LYS A 487 4.06 10.38 -34.08
N GLY A 488 4.60 10.60 -32.89
CA GLY A 488 4.63 9.60 -31.82
C GLY A 488 3.23 9.19 -31.37
N VAL A 489 2.36 10.16 -31.10
CA VAL A 489 0.96 9.89 -30.71
C VAL A 489 0.21 9.15 -31.82
N SER A 490 0.38 9.54 -33.09
CA SER A 490 -0.29 8.85 -34.19
C SER A 490 0.12 7.38 -34.30
N LEU A 491 1.42 7.08 -34.15
CA LEU A 491 1.91 5.70 -34.13
C LEU A 491 1.41 4.93 -32.91
N MET A 492 1.44 5.55 -31.74
CA MET A 492 0.94 4.95 -30.50
C MET A 492 -0.54 4.59 -30.61
N MET A 493 -1.39 5.51 -31.07
CA MET A 493 -2.82 5.28 -31.23
C MET A 493 -3.13 4.26 -32.32
N ALA A 494 -2.34 4.20 -33.38
CA ALA A 494 -2.49 3.19 -34.44
C ALA A 494 -2.17 1.76 -33.97
N GLY A 495 -1.23 1.62 -33.02
CA GLY A 495 -0.86 0.32 -32.44
C GLY A 495 -1.77 -0.16 -31.30
N TYR A 496 -2.70 0.68 -30.82
CA TYR A 496 -3.59 0.33 -29.72
C TYR A 496 -4.64 -0.71 -30.13
N PRO A 497 -4.95 -1.71 -29.29
CA PRO A 497 -4.21 -2.12 -28.08
C PRO A 497 -3.13 -3.19 -28.38
N ASN A 498 -3.13 -3.76 -29.59
CA ASN A 498 -2.45 -5.02 -29.89
C ASN A 498 -0.93 -4.92 -29.91
N ASP A 499 -0.40 -3.77 -30.30
CA ASP A 499 1.05 -3.53 -30.39
C ASP A 499 1.61 -2.78 -29.16
N TRP A 500 0.73 -2.41 -28.21
CA TRP A 500 1.18 -1.77 -26.98
C TRP A 500 1.89 -2.75 -26.05
N ASN A 501 2.90 -2.22 -25.36
CA ASN A 501 3.52 -2.83 -24.20
C ASN A 501 3.25 -1.96 -22.96
N TRP A 502 3.35 -2.56 -21.79
CA TRP A 502 3.14 -1.85 -20.53
C TRP A 502 4.04 -2.38 -19.42
N THR A 503 4.28 -1.57 -18.40
CA THR A 503 5.09 -1.95 -17.23
C THR A 503 4.31 -2.83 -16.28
N ASN A 504 3.27 -2.32 -15.65
CA ASN A 504 2.48 -3.05 -14.65
C ASN A 504 1.17 -3.60 -15.23
N GLY A 505 0.47 -2.81 -16.03
CA GLY A 505 -0.79 -3.17 -16.64
C GLY A 505 -1.29 -2.10 -17.61
N ILE A 506 -2.18 -2.49 -18.52
CA ILE A 506 -2.62 -1.61 -19.63
C ILE A 506 -3.45 -0.41 -19.16
N GLN A 507 -4.13 -0.51 -17.99
CA GLN A 507 -4.93 0.61 -17.48
C GLN A 507 -4.06 1.81 -17.06
N GLN A 508 -2.89 1.55 -16.50
CA GLN A 508 -1.92 2.60 -16.22
C GLN A 508 -1.50 3.33 -17.49
N GLU A 509 -1.28 2.58 -18.57
CA GLU A 509 -0.87 3.15 -19.86
C GLU A 509 -1.99 3.99 -20.50
N ARG A 510 -3.24 3.51 -20.41
CA ARG A 510 -4.44 4.27 -20.82
C ARG A 510 -4.52 5.60 -20.05
N ALA A 511 -4.37 5.56 -18.74
CA ALA A 511 -4.39 6.74 -17.88
C ALA A 511 -3.25 7.72 -18.23
N ARG A 512 -2.03 7.23 -18.47
CA ARG A 512 -0.88 8.04 -18.87
C ARG A 512 -1.07 8.73 -20.21
N MET A 513 -1.78 8.13 -21.15
CA MET A 513 -2.07 8.72 -22.45
C MET A 513 -3.07 9.88 -22.41
N ILE A 514 -3.92 9.97 -21.40
CA ILE A 514 -4.93 11.03 -21.32
C ILE A 514 -4.29 12.42 -21.27
N LEU A 515 -3.21 12.59 -20.49
CA LEU A 515 -2.55 13.89 -20.33
C LEU A 515 -1.98 14.44 -21.66
N PRO A 516 -1.13 13.72 -22.42
CA PRO A 516 -0.63 14.23 -23.70
C PRO A 516 -1.72 14.39 -24.75
N LEU A 517 -2.77 13.56 -24.76
CA LEU A 517 -3.90 13.73 -25.67
C LEU A 517 -4.70 15.01 -25.34
N ALA A 518 -4.89 15.30 -24.07
CA ALA A 518 -5.53 16.55 -23.63
C ALA A 518 -4.70 17.78 -24.05
N TRP A 519 -3.38 17.73 -23.84
CA TRP A 519 -2.49 18.79 -24.30
C TRP A 519 -2.46 18.93 -25.81
N LEU A 520 -2.44 17.81 -26.57
CA LEU A 520 -2.46 17.84 -28.02
C LEU A 520 -3.75 18.47 -28.56
N TYR A 521 -4.90 18.10 -28.00
CA TYR A 521 -6.18 18.74 -28.34
C TYR A 521 -6.21 20.24 -27.97
N ARG A 522 -5.61 20.60 -26.85
CA ARG A 522 -5.51 22.02 -26.42
C ARG A 522 -4.73 22.87 -27.40
N VAL A 523 -3.55 22.40 -27.85
CA VAL A 523 -2.65 23.19 -28.72
C VAL A 523 -3.02 23.13 -30.20
N GLU A 524 -3.67 22.06 -30.63
CA GLU A 524 -4.17 21.83 -31.99
C GLU A 524 -5.54 21.14 -31.96
N PRO A 525 -6.64 21.89 -31.80
CA PRO A 525 -7.98 21.36 -31.61
C PRO A 525 -8.58 20.81 -32.92
N THR A 526 -8.24 19.57 -33.26
CA THR A 526 -8.81 18.82 -34.39
C THR A 526 -9.83 17.81 -33.94
N ASP A 527 -10.75 17.40 -34.81
CA ASP A 527 -11.70 16.32 -34.52
C ASP A 527 -10.99 14.99 -34.21
N GLN A 528 -9.87 14.71 -34.87
CA GLN A 528 -9.05 13.51 -34.62
C GLN A 528 -8.49 13.51 -33.18
N HIS A 529 -7.91 14.62 -32.72
CA HIS A 529 -7.33 14.72 -31.38
C HIS A 529 -8.42 14.62 -30.30
N LYS A 530 -9.57 15.21 -30.55
CA LYS A 530 -10.75 15.08 -29.67
C LYS A 530 -11.21 13.62 -29.58
N GLN A 531 -11.35 12.95 -30.72
CA GLN A 531 -11.75 11.53 -30.77
C GLN A 531 -10.75 10.64 -30.02
N TRP A 532 -9.45 10.84 -30.19
CA TRP A 532 -8.43 10.06 -29.47
C TRP A 532 -8.52 10.26 -27.95
N LEU A 533 -8.69 11.51 -27.50
CA LEU A 533 -8.86 11.79 -26.06
C LEU A 533 -10.12 11.13 -25.49
N GLN A 534 -11.26 11.26 -26.17
CA GLN A 534 -12.51 10.65 -25.76
C GLN A 534 -12.39 9.13 -25.72
N PHE A 535 -11.90 8.53 -26.81
CA PHE A 535 -11.71 7.09 -26.92
C PHE A 535 -10.85 6.53 -25.80
N MET A 536 -9.68 7.14 -25.53
CA MET A 536 -8.79 6.65 -24.48
C MET A 536 -9.39 6.78 -23.07
N THR A 537 -10.15 7.85 -22.82
CA THR A 537 -10.89 8.03 -21.56
C THR A 537 -11.98 6.97 -21.40
N GLU A 538 -12.73 6.66 -22.45
CA GLU A 538 -13.76 5.63 -22.45
C GLU A 538 -13.16 4.24 -22.22
N GLU A 539 -12.03 3.93 -22.88
CA GLU A 539 -11.30 2.67 -22.68
C GLU A 539 -10.84 2.47 -21.24
N LEU A 540 -10.34 3.54 -20.60
CA LEU A 540 -9.95 3.50 -19.18
C LEU A 540 -11.16 3.22 -18.28
N LEU A 541 -12.28 3.92 -18.52
CA LEU A 541 -13.47 3.84 -17.67
C LEU A 541 -14.27 2.54 -17.83
N LYS A 542 -14.03 1.75 -18.88
CA LYS A 542 -14.67 0.43 -19.03
C LYS A 542 -14.37 -0.53 -17.86
N ASN A 543 -13.24 -0.38 -17.21
CA ASN A 543 -12.81 -1.21 -16.09
C ASN A 543 -13.10 -0.59 -14.72
N GLN A 544 -13.86 0.52 -14.68
CA GLN A 544 -14.27 1.12 -13.43
C GLN A 544 -15.35 0.26 -12.75
N VAL A 545 -15.14 -0.05 -11.47
CA VAL A 545 -16.08 -0.81 -10.64
C VAL A 545 -16.94 0.11 -9.77
N ALA A 546 -17.97 -0.43 -9.13
CA ALA A 546 -18.98 0.34 -8.39
C ALA A 546 -18.39 1.24 -7.28
N CYS A 547 -17.28 0.86 -6.66
CA CYS A 547 -16.60 1.70 -5.68
C CYS A 547 -15.77 2.85 -6.30
N GLY A 548 -15.72 2.96 -7.63
CA GLY A 548 -14.95 3.98 -8.35
C GLY A 548 -13.51 3.57 -8.71
N GLY A 549 -13.01 2.45 -8.18
CA GLY A 549 -11.70 1.89 -8.53
C GLY A 549 -11.67 1.38 -9.97
N ILE A 550 -10.49 1.42 -10.60
CA ILE A 550 -10.28 0.88 -11.95
C ILE A 550 -9.46 -0.41 -11.81
N ARG A 551 -10.01 -1.53 -12.30
CA ARG A 551 -9.31 -2.82 -12.28
C ARG A 551 -8.21 -2.84 -13.32
N GLU A 552 -7.02 -3.30 -12.91
CA GLU A 552 -5.87 -3.46 -13.81
C GLU A 552 -5.98 -4.74 -14.64
N GLU A 553 -5.40 -4.71 -15.83
CA GLU A 553 -5.20 -5.86 -16.72
C GLU A 553 -3.70 -6.04 -16.98
N LEU A 554 -3.13 -7.11 -16.43
CA LEU A 554 -1.69 -7.38 -16.53
C LEU A 554 -1.28 -7.86 -17.94
N GLY A 555 -2.18 -8.57 -18.64
CA GLY A 555 -1.87 -9.20 -19.92
C GLY A 555 -0.92 -10.38 -19.82
N ASP A 556 -0.44 -10.85 -20.94
CA ASP A 556 0.53 -11.95 -21.00
C ASP A 556 2.00 -11.45 -20.85
N GLU A 557 2.94 -12.39 -20.69
CA GLU A 557 4.36 -12.10 -20.48
C GLU A 557 5.03 -11.39 -21.68
N SER A 558 4.46 -11.47 -22.88
CA SER A 558 4.98 -10.78 -24.07
C SER A 558 4.67 -9.29 -24.07
N LYS A 559 3.71 -8.85 -23.26
CA LYS A 559 3.19 -7.47 -23.20
C LYS A 559 3.71 -6.70 -21.98
N SER A 560 3.98 -7.39 -20.88
CA SER A 560 4.28 -6.78 -19.59
C SER A 560 5.35 -7.55 -18.84
N MET A 561 6.20 -6.83 -18.12
CA MET A 561 7.16 -7.43 -17.17
C MET A 561 6.48 -8.31 -16.12
N PHE A 562 5.27 -7.97 -15.71
CA PHE A 562 4.48 -8.67 -14.70
C PHE A 562 3.29 -9.42 -15.30
N GLY A 563 3.22 -9.51 -16.62
CA GLY A 563 2.16 -10.24 -17.33
C GLY A 563 2.15 -11.72 -16.98
N CYS A 564 0.97 -12.29 -16.94
CA CYS A 564 0.78 -13.73 -16.84
C CYS A 564 -0.61 -14.12 -17.33
N THR A 565 -0.79 -15.40 -17.63
CA THR A 565 -2.12 -15.95 -17.93
C THR A 565 -3.09 -15.66 -16.78
N PRO A 566 -4.37 -15.35 -17.05
CA PRO A 566 -5.39 -15.19 -16.02
C PRO A 566 -5.49 -16.45 -15.13
N SER A 567 -4.93 -16.39 -13.94
CA SER A 567 -4.80 -17.49 -12.98
C SER A 567 -4.46 -16.95 -11.59
N ASN A 568 -4.35 -17.81 -10.58
CA ASN A 568 -3.86 -17.41 -9.25
C ASN A 568 -2.41 -16.88 -9.28
N ASP A 569 -1.63 -17.20 -10.32
CA ASP A 569 -0.27 -16.66 -10.50
C ASP A 569 -0.23 -15.17 -10.83
N ALA A 570 -1.36 -14.58 -11.23
CA ALA A 570 -1.47 -13.14 -11.47
C ALA A 570 -1.29 -12.33 -10.18
N TYR A 571 -1.65 -12.89 -9.04
CA TYR A 571 -1.48 -12.20 -7.76
C TYR A 571 -0.01 -12.07 -7.37
N GLY A 572 0.38 -10.89 -6.94
CA GLY A 572 1.76 -10.58 -6.57
C GLY A 572 2.71 -10.39 -7.76
N ARG A 573 2.21 -10.33 -9.00
CA ARG A 573 2.98 -9.97 -10.20
C ARG A 573 3.15 -8.46 -10.28
N THR A 574 3.99 -7.89 -9.39
CA THR A 574 4.30 -6.47 -9.33
C THR A 574 5.78 -6.28 -9.02
N GLU A 575 6.29 -5.06 -9.19
CA GLU A 575 7.66 -4.70 -8.82
C GLU A 575 7.95 -5.03 -7.36
N ALA A 576 7.02 -4.74 -6.45
CA ALA A 576 7.15 -5.06 -5.03
C ALA A 576 7.35 -6.56 -4.77
N SER A 577 6.65 -7.43 -5.50
CA SER A 577 6.81 -8.89 -5.35
C SER A 577 8.14 -9.42 -5.88
N LEU A 578 8.78 -8.73 -6.82
CA LEU A 578 10.13 -9.08 -7.26
C LEU A 578 11.18 -8.77 -6.20
N ILE A 579 11.03 -7.67 -5.49
CA ILE A 579 11.90 -7.31 -4.36
C ILE A 579 11.87 -8.42 -3.31
N PHE A 580 10.70 -8.95 -2.97
CA PHE A 580 10.56 -10.05 -2.01
C PHE A 580 11.15 -11.40 -2.49
N LYS A 581 11.15 -11.67 -3.79
CA LYS A 581 11.69 -12.92 -4.35
C LYS A 581 13.21 -13.01 -4.30
N ASN A 582 13.90 -11.89 -4.26
CA ASN A 582 15.36 -11.83 -4.32
C ASN A 582 16.05 -11.95 -2.95
N GLY A 583 15.33 -12.44 -1.93
CA GLY A 583 15.92 -12.67 -0.61
C GLY A 583 16.23 -11.37 0.14
N ASP A 584 15.51 -10.32 -0.14
CA ASP A 584 15.61 -9.05 0.55
C ASP A 584 15.44 -9.26 2.06
N PRO A 585 16.35 -8.72 2.89
CA PRO A 585 16.30 -8.83 4.35
C PRO A 585 15.04 -8.20 4.98
N VAL A 586 14.17 -7.61 4.18
CA VAL A 586 12.83 -7.18 4.58
C VAL A 586 11.88 -8.36 4.82
N ALA A 587 12.30 -9.54 4.44
CA ALA A 587 11.55 -10.77 4.70
C ALA A 587 11.57 -11.15 6.20
#